data_a7f8d44c558884e8f2cbdcdeaf0c8018
#
_entry.id   a7f8d44c558884e8f2cbdcdeaf0c8018
#
_cell.length_a   1.000
_cell.length_b   1.000
_cell.length_c   1.000
_cell.angle_alpha   90.00
_cell.angle_beta   90.00
_cell.angle_gamma   90.00
#
_symmetry.space_group_name_H-M   'P 1'
#
loop_
_entity.id
_entity.type
_entity.pdbx_description
1 polymer ?
#
loop_
_entity_poly.entity_id
_entity_poly.type
_entity_poly.pdbx_seq_one_letter_code
_entity_poly.pdbx_strand_id
1 'polypeptide(L)'
;MPERGARFGGHPLHPALVSLPIGLWTFSLAADLVHWLGGGSIWQDLALYTLGAGIVGAVIAAVPGFIDYLTISDGRVRDIAVAHMATMLVVLGVFAVSFWLRWTGTMGALPVAVSALGVALLGIGAWVGGEMVYVHGQGMAADPLWKGGPRKETGPSQRRLA
;
A
#
# COMPACT_ATOMS: atom_id res chain seq x y z
N MET A 1 10.21 21.19 14.70
CA MET A 1 10.93 20.81 13.46
C MET A 1 9.89 20.80 12.34
N PRO A 2 10.20 21.32 11.12
CA PRO A 2 9.23 21.28 10.03
C PRO A 2 8.84 19.81 9.78
N GLU A 3 7.55 19.60 9.61
CA GLU A 3 6.99 18.27 9.29
C GLU A 3 7.57 17.81 7.96
N ARG A 4 8.37 16.73 7.99
CA ARG A 4 9.03 16.19 6.81
C ARG A 4 8.07 15.22 6.10
N GLY A 5 7.95 15.31 4.77
CA GLY A 5 7.14 14.42 3.95
C GLY A 5 6.01 15.13 3.18
N ALA A 6 5.31 14.38 2.32
CA ALA A 6 4.22 14.88 1.50
C ALA A 6 2.93 15.00 2.34
N ARG A 7 2.53 16.23 2.68
CA ARG A 7 1.36 16.52 3.53
C ARG A 7 0.45 17.57 2.91
N PHE A 8 -0.83 17.48 3.23
CA PHE A 8 -1.83 18.49 2.91
C PHE A 8 -2.68 18.76 4.15
N GLY A 9 -2.72 19.99 4.60
CA GLY A 9 -3.45 20.36 5.84
C GLY A 9 -2.99 19.59 7.09
N GLY A 10 -1.70 19.24 7.18
CA GLY A 10 -1.15 18.46 8.30
C GLY A 10 -1.32 16.93 8.17
N HIS A 11 -2.08 16.44 7.17
CA HIS A 11 -2.35 15.02 6.98
C HIS A 11 -1.39 14.42 5.94
N PRO A 12 -0.82 13.22 6.17
CA PRO A 12 0.06 12.56 5.22
C PRO A 12 -0.74 12.12 3.99
N LEU A 13 -0.25 12.48 2.78
CA LEU A 13 -0.97 12.24 1.53
C LEU A 13 -0.91 10.78 1.09
N HIS A 14 0.25 10.12 1.23
CA HIS A 14 0.41 8.74 0.78
C HIS A 14 -0.58 7.78 1.47
N PRO A 15 -0.68 7.72 2.80
CA PRO A 15 -1.65 6.86 3.48
C PRO A 15 -3.11 7.15 3.12
N ALA A 16 -3.45 8.40 2.83
CA ALA A 16 -4.80 8.76 2.41
C ALA A 16 -5.11 8.24 0.99
N LEU A 17 -4.14 8.34 0.07
CA LEU A 17 -4.34 7.98 -1.33
C LEU A 17 -4.29 6.47 -1.59
N VAL A 18 -3.51 5.69 -0.83
CA VAL A 18 -3.38 4.23 -1.06
C VAL A 18 -4.67 3.47 -0.81
N SER A 19 -5.61 4.02 -0.02
CA SER A 19 -6.92 3.41 0.19
C SER A 19 -7.70 3.24 -1.12
N LEU A 20 -7.51 4.15 -2.08
CA LEU A 20 -8.18 4.11 -3.38
C LEU A 20 -7.77 2.89 -4.22
N PRO A 21 -6.50 2.67 -4.58
CA PRO A 21 -6.11 1.49 -5.35
C PRO A 21 -6.38 0.18 -4.60
N ILE A 22 -6.23 0.13 -3.27
CA ILE A 22 -6.56 -1.06 -2.47
C ILE A 22 -8.03 -1.42 -2.64
N GLY A 23 -8.95 -0.47 -2.47
CA GLY A 23 -10.38 -0.69 -2.62
C GLY A 23 -10.75 -1.09 -4.06
N LEU A 24 -10.21 -0.39 -5.06
CA LEU A 24 -10.50 -0.64 -6.47
C LEU A 24 -10.03 -2.02 -6.94
N TRP A 25 -8.84 -2.46 -6.58
CA TRP A 25 -8.30 -3.76 -6.96
C TRP A 25 -9.00 -4.91 -6.24
N THR A 26 -9.31 -4.73 -4.95
CA THR A 26 -10.11 -5.70 -4.19
C THR A 26 -11.51 -5.83 -4.77
N PHE A 27 -12.17 -4.70 -5.11
CA PHE A 27 -13.46 -4.70 -5.76
C PHE A 27 -13.41 -5.33 -7.15
N SER A 28 -12.36 -5.07 -7.95
CA SER A 28 -12.15 -5.69 -9.25
C SER A 28 -12.19 -7.22 -9.16
N LEU A 29 -11.44 -7.80 -8.22
CA LEU A 29 -11.46 -9.25 -8.00
C LEU A 29 -12.84 -9.75 -7.52
N ALA A 30 -13.49 -9.01 -6.62
CA ALA A 30 -14.85 -9.36 -6.19
C ALA A 30 -15.84 -9.34 -7.35
N ALA A 31 -15.75 -8.38 -8.26
CA ALA A 31 -16.58 -8.31 -9.46
C ALA A 31 -16.34 -9.51 -10.39
N ASP A 32 -15.11 -9.96 -10.56
CA ASP A 32 -14.79 -11.20 -11.29
C ASP A 32 -15.49 -12.42 -10.67
N LEU A 33 -15.43 -12.53 -9.35
CA LEU A 33 -16.06 -13.65 -8.64
C LEU A 33 -17.60 -13.61 -8.79
N VAL A 34 -18.22 -12.43 -8.72
CA VAL A 34 -19.66 -12.28 -8.96
C VAL A 34 -20.01 -12.70 -10.38
N HIS A 35 -19.21 -12.28 -11.38
CA HIS A 35 -19.41 -12.72 -12.77
C HIS A 35 -19.36 -14.24 -12.89
N TRP A 36 -18.39 -14.92 -12.27
CA TRP A 36 -18.25 -16.38 -12.30
C TRP A 36 -19.38 -17.13 -11.58
N LEU A 37 -20.00 -16.50 -10.57
CA LEU A 37 -21.16 -17.04 -9.87
C LEU A 37 -22.50 -16.84 -10.61
N GLY A 38 -22.46 -16.40 -11.87
CA GLY A 38 -23.63 -16.20 -12.70
C GLY A 38 -24.10 -14.74 -12.82
N GLY A 39 -23.32 -13.78 -12.35
CA GLY A 39 -23.52 -12.35 -12.62
C GLY A 39 -23.39 -12.05 -14.11
N GLY A 40 -24.14 -11.05 -14.59
CA GLY A 40 -24.11 -10.62 -15.98
C GLY A 40 -22.76 -10.01 -16.40
N SER A 41 -22.63 -9.68 -17.72
CA SER A 41 -21.40 -9.08 -18.29
C SER A 41 -20.99 -7.76 -17.67
N ILE A 42 -21.92 -7.02 -17.07
CA ILE A 42 -21.62 -5.75 -16.37
C ILE A 42 -20.53 -5.91 -15.30
N TRP A 43 -20.43 -7.09 -14.66
CA TRP A 43 -19.42 -7.35 -13.66
C TRP A 43 -18.02 -7.50 -14.26
N GLN A 44 -17.89 -7.98 -15.50
CA GLN A 44 -16.62 -7.99 -16.23
C GLN A 44 -16.16 -6.56 -16.57
N ASP A 45 -17.08 -5.71 -17.00
CA ASP A 45 -16.78 -4.31 -17.29
C ASP A 45 -16.34 -3.58 -16.00
N LEU A 46 -17.08 -3.78 -14.92
CA LEU A 46 -16.72 -3.23 -13.61
C LEU A 46 -15.33 -3.71 -13.14
N ALA A 47 -15.03 -4.99 -13.32
CA ALA A 47 -13.71 -5.54 -12.99
C ALA A 47 -12.60 -4.86 -13.80
N LEU A 48 -12.79 -4.70 -15.12
CA LEU A 48 -11.80 -4.06 -16.00
C LEU A 48 -11.60 -2.59 -15.63
N TYR A 49 -12.69 -1.81 -15.50
CA TYR A 49 -12.57 -0.37 -15.23
C TYR A 49 -12.00 -0.08 -13.84
N THR A 50 -12.40 -0.84 -12.81
CA THR A 50 -11.86 -0.63 -11.47
C THR A 50 -10.40 -1.11 -11.35
N LEU A 51 -10.01 -2.14 -12.11
CA LEU A 51 -8.63 -2.56 -12.24
C LEU A 51 -7.75 -1.43 -12.82
N GLY A 52 -8.17 -0.85 -13.95
CA GLY A 52 -7.47 0.26 -14.59
C GLY A 52 -7.42 1.52 -13.72
N ALA A 53 -8.55 1.89 -13.10
CA ALA A 53 -8.61 3.01 -12.17
C ALA A 53 -7.70 2.81 -10.95
N GLY A 54 -7.59 1.57 -10.45
CA GLY A 54 -6.66 1.20 -9.38
C GLY A 54 -5.19 1.39 -9.78
N ILE A 55 -4.81 1.05 -11.03
CA ILE A 55 -3.46 1.29 -11.55
C ILE A 55 -3.14 2.80 -11.54
N VAL A 56 -4.05 3.63 -12.07
CA VAL A 56 -3.88 5.08 -12.05
C VAL A 56 -3.77 5.62 -10.63
N GLY A 57 -4.65 5.16 -9.73
CA GLY A 57 -4.62 5.55 -8.32
C GLY A 57 -3.32 5.17 -7.62
N ALA A 58 -2.77 3.98 -7.91
CA ALA A 58 -1.50 3.52 -7.37
C ALA A 58 -0.31 4.37 -7.83
N VAL A 59 -0.27 4.75 -9.11
CA VAL A 59 0.76 5.65 -9.65
C VAL A 59 0.68 7.02 -8.98
N ILE A 60 -0.53 7.56 -8.81
CA ILE A 60 -0.73 8.85 -8.11
C ILE A 60 -0.26 8.74 -6.65
N ALA A 61 -0.61 7.66 -5.94
CA ALA A 61 -0.21 7.45 -4.55
C ALA A 61 1.30 7.21 -4.38
N ALA A 62 1.97 6.65 -5.40
CA ALA A 62 3.41 6.39 -5.37
C ALA A 62 4.24 7.69 -5.29
N VAL A 63 3.76 8.79 -5.88
CA VAL A 63 4.48 10.08 -5.87
C VAL A 63 4.70 10.60 -4.44
N PRO A 64 3.65 10.82 -3.62
CA PRO A 64 3.86 11.22 -2.23
C PRO A 64 4.59 10.15 -1.41
N GLY A 65 4.39 8.87 -1.67
CA GLY A 65 5.12 7.79 -0.99
C GLY A 65 6.63 7.85 -1.25
N PHE A 66 7.05 8.17 -2.46
CA PHE A 66 8.46 8.36 -2.79
C PHE A 66 9.03 9.61 -2.12
N ILE A 67 8.27 10.72 -2.05
CA ILE A 67 8.67 11.92 -1.31
C ILE A 67 8.86 11.59 0.18
N ASP A 68 7.93 10.82 0.77
CA ASP A 68 8.04 10.39 2.17
C ASP A 68 9.29 9.54 2.39
N TYR A 69 9.60 8.60 1.48
CA TYR A 69 10.81 7.78 1.53
C TYR A 69 12.10 8.62 1.59
N LEU A 70 12.18 9.70 0.84
CA LEU A 70 13.35 10.58 0.83
C LEU A 70 13.58 11.28 2.18
N THR A 71 12.58 11.33 3.05
CA THR A 71 12.68 11.95 4.38
C THR A 71 13.10 10.98 5.49
N ILE A 72 13.12 9.66 5.21
CA ILE A 72 13.47 8.63 6.18
C ILE A 72 14.97 8.67 6.46
N SER A 73 15.35 8.95 7.71
CA SER A 73 16.74 9.00 8.17
C SER A 73 17.17 7.74 8.94
N ASP A 74 16.23 6.99 9.52
CA ASP A 74 16.53 5.73 10.21
C ASP A 74 16.81 4.62 9.18
N GLY A 75 17.97 3.98 9.30
CA GLY A 75 18.40 2.95 8.34
C GLY A 75 17.47 1.74 8.31
N ARG A 76 17.00 1.27 9.48
CA ARG A 76 16.10 0.11 9.55
C ARG A 76 14.74 0.41 8.92
N VAL A 77 14.17 1.57 9.20
CA VAL A 77 12.89 1.99 8.60
C VAL A 77 13.06 2.18 7.10
N ARG A 78 14.22 2.66 6.66
CA ARG A 78 14.55 2.82 5.23
C ARG A 78 14.59 1.47 4.50
N ASP A 79 15.18 0.43 5.12
CA ASP A 79 15.22 -0.92 4.54
C ASP A 79 13.80 -1.50 4.39
N ILE A 80 12.94 -1.32 5.41
CA ILE A 80 11.52 -1.72 5.34
C ILE A 80 10.80 -0.94 4.23
N ALA A 81 11.05 0.36 4.10
CA ALA A 81 10.47 1.18 3.04
C ALA A 81 10.90 0.73 1.64
N VAL A 82 12.17 0.33 1.45
CA VAL A 82 12.65 -0.25 0.18
C VAL A 82 11.93 -1.56 -0.12
N ALA A 83 11.79 -2.45 0.86
CA ALA A 83 11.07 -3.71 0.70
C ALA A 83 9.59 -3.45 0.34
N HIS A 84 8.92 -2.50 1.01
CA HIS A 84 7.56 -2.08 0.69
C HIS A 84 7.45 -1.56 -0.76
N MET A 85 8.31 -0.62 -1.16
CA MET A 85 8.32 -0.07 -2.52
C MET A 85 8.54 -1.15 -3.58
N ALA A 86 9.51 -2.05 -3.37
CA ALA A 86 9.78 -3.15 -4.28
C ALA A 86 8.54 -4.07 -4.42
N THR A 87 7.91 -4.42 -3.30
CA THR A 87 6.68 -5.22 -3.30
C THR A 87 5.56 -4.51 -4.06
N MET A 88 5.35 -3.19 -3.82
CA MET A 88 4.31 -2.42 -4.50
C MET A 88 4.56 -2.27 -6.00
N LEU A 89 5.81 -2.18 -6.44
CA LEU A 89 6.15 -2.19 -7.88
C LEU A 89 5.80 -3.53 -8.51
N VAL A 90 6.07 -4.65 -7.84
CA VAL A 90 5.66 -5.99 -8.31
C VAL A 90 4.13 -6.08 -8.38
N VAL A 91 3.41 -5.64 -7.34
CA VAL A 91 1.94 -5.59 -7.31
C VAL A 91 1.40 -4.79 -8.50
N LEU A 92 1.93 -3.58 -8.73
CA LEU A 92 1.53 -2.74 -9.86
C LEU A 92 1.76 -3.46 -11.19
N GLY A 93 2.92 -4.12 -11.37
CA GLY A 93 3.22 -4.91 -12.56
C GLY A 93 2.25 -6.07 -12.77
N VAL A 94 1.91 -6.81 -11.70
CA VAL A 94 0.93 -7.91 -11.76
C VAL A 94 -0.45 -7.42 -12.18
N PHE A 95 -0.94 -6.30 -11.61
CA PHE A 95 -2.22 -5.72 -12.02
C PHE A 95 -2.18 -5.14 -13.45
N ALA A 96 -1.04 -4.56 -13.87
CA ALA A 96 -0.87 -4.10 -15.24
C ALA A 96 -0.92 -5.27 -16.25
N VAL A 97 -0.34 -6.42 -15.92
CA VAL A 97 -0.44 -7.65 -16.73
C VAL A 97 -1.89 -8.14 -16.78
N SER A 98 -2.60 -8.20 -15.65
CA SER A 98 -4.01 -8.60 -15.62
C SER A 98 -4.88 -7.66 -16.47
N PHE A 99 -4.65 -6.35 -16.37
CA PHE A 99 -5.34 -5.35 -17.17
C PHE A 99 -5.07 -5.54 -18.66
N TRP A 100 -3.80 -5.71 -19.04
CA TRP A 100 -3.40 -5.93 -20.43
C TRP A 100 -4.04 -7.17 -21.04
N LEU A 101 -4.05 -8.30 -20.31
CA LEU A 101 -4.71 -9.54 -20.77
C LEU A 101 -6.18 -9.30 -21.11
N ARG A 102 -6.90 -8.60 -20.23
CA ARG A 102 -8.33 -8.27 -20.44
C ARG A 102 -8.54 -7.31 -21.59
N TRP A 103 -7.71 -6.28 -21.67
CA TRP A 103 -7.77 -5.28 -22.74
C TRP A 103 -7.55 -5.90 -24.11
N THR A 104 -6.69 -6.88 -24.23
CA THR A 104 -6.40 -7.63 -25.48
C THR A 104 -7.39 -8.78 -25.74
N GLY A 105 -8.45 -8.90 -24.96
CA GLY A 105 -9.53 -9.87 -25.16
C GLY A 105 -9.29 -11.24 -24.53
N THR A 106 -8.27 -11.42 -23.70
CA THR A 106 -8.09 -12.67 -22.94
C THR A 106 -9.17 -12.76 -21.85
N MET A 107 -10.04 -13.76 -21.98
CA MET A 107 -11.14 -14.03 -21.06
C MET A 107 -10.88 -15.26 -20.20
N GLY A 108 -11.67 -15.45 -19.15
CA GLY A 108 -11.66 -16.67 -18.31
C GLY A 108 -10.72 -16.61 -17.13
N ALA A 109 -10.20 -17.76 -16.71
CA ALA A 109 -9.52 -17.94 -15.42
C ALA A 109 -8.16 -17.23 -15.32
N LEU A 110 -7.43 -17.07 -16.42
CA LEU A 110 -6.07 -16.54 -16.37
C LEU A 110 -5.99 -15.11 -15.84
N PRO A 111 -6.69 -14.09 -16.40
CA PRO A 111 -6.61 -12.73 -15.87
C PRO A 111 -7.14 -12.62 -14.43
N VAL A 112 -8.11 -13.45 -14.04
CA VAL A 112 -8.62 -13.50 -12.67
C VAL A 112 -7.60 -14.08 -11.71
N ALA A 113 -6.91 -15.16 -12.08
CA ALA A 113 -5.84 -15.73 -11.27
C ALA A 113 -4.67 -14.75 -11.08
N VAL A 114 -4.32 -13.98 -12.12
CA VAL A 114 -3.31 -12.92 -12.02
C VAL A 114 -3.78 -11.82 -11.07
N SER A 115 -5.06 -11.40 -11.12
CA SER A 115 -5.62 -10.43 -10.17
C SER A 115 -5.63 -10.97 -8.74
N ALA A 116 -5.96 -12.25 -8.54
CA ALA A 116 -5.94 -12.89 -7.22
C ALA A 116 -4.51 -12.91 -6.64
N LEU A 117 -3.51 -13.23 -7.45
CA LEU A 117 -2.10 -13.11 -7.07
C LEU A 117 -1.75 -11.67 -6.68
N GLY A 118 -2.22 -10.69 -7.47
CA GLY A 118 -2.03 -9.26 -7.18
C GLY A 118 -2.60 -8.86 -5.82
N VAL A 119 -3.83 -9.30 -5.49
CA VAL A 119 -4.46 -9.03 -4.19
C VAL A 119 -3.70 -9.70 -3.04
N ALA A 120 -3.22 -10.93 -3.22
CA ALA A 120 -2.42 -11.61 -2.21
C ALA A 120 -1.10 -10.85 -1.92
N LEU A 121 -0.38 -10.44 -2.97
CA LEU A 121 0.84 -9.64 -2.83
C LEU A 121 0.57 -8.25 -2.25
N LEU A 122 -0.58 -7.64 -2.61
CA LEU A 122 -1.04 -6.38 -2.03
C LEU A 122 -1.21 -6.50 -0.51
N GLY A 123 -1.77 -7.61 -0.02
CA GLY A 123 -1.87 -7.89 1.42
C GLY A 123 -0.51 -7.93 2.11
N ILE A 124 0.49 -8.57 1.49
CA ILE A 124 1.88 -8.61 2.00
C ILE A 124 2.46 -7.19 2.06
N GLY A 125 2.33 -6.43 0.98
CA GLY A 125 2.83 -5.06 0.94
C GLY A 125 2.13 -4.12 1.91
N ALA A 126 0.81 -4.27 2.10
CA ALA A 126 0.06 -3.52 3.10
C ALA A 126 0.53 -3.85 4.53
N TRP A 127 0.86 -5.10 4.81
CA TRP A 127 1.45 -5.51 6.08
C TRP A 127 2.79 -4.83 6.33
N VAL A 128 3.71 -4.87 5.35
CA VAL A 128 5.04 -4.24 5.44
C VAL A 128 4.91 -2.72 5.60
N GLY A 129 3.99 -2.09 4.85
CA GLY A 129 3.69 -0.67 5.00
C GLY A 129 3.10 -0.32 6.37
N GLY A 130 2.22 -1.18 6.89
CA GLY A 130 1.65 -1.06 8.23
C GLY A 130 2.71 -1.12 9.33
N GLU A 131 3.73 -1.95 9.19
CA GLU A 131 4.85 -2.01 10.15
C GLU A 131 5.57 -0.66 10.29
N MET A 132 5.81 0.06 9.18
CA MET A 132 6.41 1.39 9.22
C MET A 132 5.55 2.38 10.01
N VAL A 133 4.23 2.34 9.87
CA VAL A 133 3.32 3.27 10.53
C VAL A 133 3.10 2.88 12.00
N TYR A 134 2.69 1.64 12.26
CA TYR A 134 2.21 1.22 13.58
C TYR A 134 3.34 0.84 14.54
N VAL A 135 4.47 0.32 14.04
CA VAL A 135 5.59 -0.08 14.87
C VAL A 135 6.63 1.03 14.96
N HIS A 136 6.91 1.70 13.85
CA HIS A 136 7.97 2.71 13.78
C HIS A 136 7.45 4.16 13.78
N GLY A 137 6.12 4.39 13.78
CA GLY A 137 5.50 5.72 13.87
C GLY A 137 5.75 6.60 12.64
N GLN A 138 6.12 6.00 11.49
CA GLN A 138 6.41 6.75 10.27
C GLN A 138 5.15 7.46 9.76
N GLY A 139 5.26 8.78 9.52
CA GLY A 139 4.14 9.60 9.04
C GLY A 139 3.13 10.01 10.11
N MET A 140 3.24 9.52 11.34
CA MET A 140 2.40 9.96 12.45
C MET A 140 2.88 11.32 12.96
N ALA A 141 1.94 12.21 13.31
CA ALA A 141 2.30 13.43 14.02
C ALA A 141 2.93 13.04 15.36
N ALA A 142 3.94 13.81 15.81
CA ALA A 142 4.52 13.61 17.13
C ALA A 142 3.44 13.97 18.18
N ASP A 143 2.56 13.03 18.50
CA ASP A 143 1.60 13.15 19.58
C ASP A 143 2.37 13.04 20.90
N PRO A 144 2.36 14.10 21.76
CA PRO A 144 2.98 14.03 23.07
C PRO A 144 2.38 12.93 23.96
N LEU A 145 1.17 12.45 23.65
CA LEU A 145 0.48 11.38 24.36
C LEU A 145 0.80 9.98 23.80
N TRP A 146 1.40 9.89 22.61
CA TRP A 146 1.75 8.59 22.02
C TRP A 146 3.01 8.02 22.70
N LYS A 147 2.81 7.10 23.64
CA LYS A 147 3.87 6.44 24.42
C LYS A 147 4.38 5.16 23.75
N GLY A 148 4.00 4.86 22.52
CA GLY A 148 4.27 3.61 21.81
C GLY A 148 5.58 3.56 20.99
N GLY A 149 6.50 4.51 21.15
CA GLY A 149 7.87 4.37 20.61
C GLY A 149 8.62 3.20 21.25
N PRO A 150 9.64 2.64 20.59
CA PRO A 150 10.48 1.61 21.20
C PRO A 150 10.94 2.14 22.55
N ARG A 151 10.63 1.40 23.61
CA ARG A 151 11.07 1.73 24.98
C ARG A 151 12.59 1.81 24.92
N LYS A 152 13.17 3.02 25.04
CA LYS A 152 14.61 3.13 25.23
C LYS A 152 14.92 2.28 26.44
N GLU A 153 15.55 1.14 26.23
CA GLU A 153 16.12 0.36 27.33
C GLU A 153 17.11 1.29 28.01
N THR A 154 16.72 1.82 29.17
CA THR A 154 17.64 2.49 30.05
C THR A 154 18.61 1.42 30.50
N GLY A 155 19.79 1.42 29.88
CA GLY A 155 20.85 0.48 30.24
C GLY A 155 21.16 0.55 31.73
N PRO A 156 21.75 -0.51 32.31
CA PRO A 156 21.98 -0.67 33.74
C PRO A 156 22.79 0.44 34.42
N SER A 157 23.36 1.37 33.65
CA SER A 157 24.29 2.39 34.15
C SER A 157 23.65 3.56 34.90
N GLN A 158 22.33 3.75 34.86
CA GLN A 158 21.68 4.88 35.56
C GLN A 158 21.07 4.53 36.93
N ARG A 159 21.19 3.26 37.38
CA ARG A 159 20.71 2.86 38.73
C ARG A 159 21.73 3.03 39.87
N ARG A 160 22.92 3.62 39.64
CA ARG A 160 23.99 3.69 40.66
C ARG A 160 24.17 5.06 41.32
N LEU A 161 23.29 6.05 41.05
CA LEU A 161 23.46 7.40 41.62
C LEU A 161 22.11 7.95 42.20
N ALA A 162 21.37 7.12 42.90
CA ALA A 162 20.29 7.56 43.78
C ALA A 162 20.37 6.87 45.12
#